data_eca5e7781434517b2a37690c8f10d267
#
_entry.id   eca5e7781434517b2a37690c8f10d267
#
_cell.length_a   1.000
_cell.length_b   1.000
_cell.length_c   1.000
_cell.angle_alpha   90.00
_cell.angle_beta   90.00
_cell.angle_gamma   90.00
#
_symmetry.space_group_name_H-M   'P 1'
#
loop_
_entity.id
_entity.type
_entity.pdbx_description
1 polymer ?
#
loop_
_entity_poly.entity_id
_entity_poly.type
_entity_poly.pdbx_seq_one_letter_code
_entity_poly.pdbx_strand_id
1 'polypeptide(L)'
;TEHHLQKLFRYTSELVFCFDGDKAGVRAAARSLEIALPEMRDGVSAKFLFLPDGEDPDSMVRKLGTTDFQKQVDNAQPLSEFLFEQLNEGIDSSTADGKARLSKVCAPQINRIPQGVFRQLMLEELSRRTGISADNLRDYVASHKPPEQRSAAQPNANAASQKAQTEYSSASDGDPRNYEQPPEDYAGLDYEPFAELAQEKSSKLRLSP
;
A
#
# COMPACT_ATOMS: atom_id res chain seq x y z
N THR A 1 -2.20 -6.53 7.75
CA THR A 1 -0.75 -6.69 7.61
C THR A 1 -0.43 -7.52 6.37
N GLU A 2 0.78 -7.37 5.84
CA GLU A 2 1.31 -8.12 4.70
C GLU A 2 1.11 -9.64 4.87
N HIS A 3 1.46 -10.18 6.04
CA HIS A 3 1.27 -11.59 6.35
C HIS A 3 -0.19 -12.06 6.25
N HIS A 4 -1.16 -11.20 6.58
CA HIS A 4 -2.58 -11.54 6.41
C HIS A 4 -2.95 -11.61 4.93
N LEU A 5 -2.44 -10.70 4.09
CA LEU A 5 -2.69 -10.74 2.64
C LEU A 5 -2.09 -11.99 1.99
N GLN A 6 -0.85 -12.33 2.35
CA GLN A 6 -0.20 -13.57 1.89
C GLN A 6 -1.02 -14.81 2.25
N LYS A 7 -1.58 -14.86 3.46
CA LYS A 7 -2.49 -15.92 3.86
C LYS A 7 -3.75 -15.95 3.00
N LEU A 8 -4.42 -14.81 2.84
CA LEU A 8 -5.68 -14.72 2.08
C LEU A 8 -5.48 -15.12 0.62
N PHE A 9 -4.40 -14.68 -0.03
CA PHE A 9 -4.09 -15.04 -1.41
C PHE A 9 -3.71 -16.51 -1.65
N ARG A 10 -3.64 -17.33 -0.60
CA ARG A 10 -3.58 -18.80 -0.75
C ARG A 10 -4.96 -19.42 -0.99
N TYR A 11 -6.03 -18.73 -0.60
CA TYR A 11 -7.40 -19.24 -0.66
C TYR A 11 -8.24 -18.55 -1.73
N THR A 12 -7.87 -17.35 -2.15
CA THR A 12 -8.58 -16.58 -3.17
C THR A 12 -7.62 -15.82 -4.06
N SER A 13 -8.03 -15.56 -5.29
CA SER A 13 -7.32 -14.68 -6.22
C SER A 13 -7.86 -13.25 -6.22
N GLU A 14 -8.98 -12.99 -5.55
CA GLU A 14 -9.60 -11.66 -5.49
C GLU A 14 -9.87 -11.26 -4.04
N LEU A 15 -9.49 -10.03 -3.67
CA LEU A 15 -9.78 -9.41 -2.38
C LEU A 15 -10.49 -8.08 -2.58
N VAL A 16 -11.51 -7.83 -1.76
CA VAL A 16 -12.15 -6.53 -1.70
C VAL A 16 -11.94 -5.96 -0.30
N PHE A 17 -11.25 -4.83 -0.24
CA PHE A 17 -11.11 -4.05 0.98
C PHE A 17 -12.32 -3.14 1.13
N CYS A 18 -13.00 -3.21 2.27
CA CYS A 18 -14.16 -2.39 2.56
C CYS A 18 -13.81 -1.39 3.67
N PHE A 19 -14.09 -0.12 3.43
CA PHE A 19 -13.79 0.98 4.34
C PHE A 19 -15.00 1.88 4.52
N ASP A 20 -15.07 2.50 5.68
CA ASP A 20 -16.01 3.58 5.93
C ASP A 20 -15.69 4.77 5.02
N GLY A 21 -16.69 5.50 4.56
CA GLY A 21 -16.53 6.64 3.65
C GLY A 21 -15.96 7.90 4.29
N ASP A 22 -15.54 7.83 5.56
CA ASP A 22 -14.97 8.94 6.30
C ASP A 22 -13.46 9.15 6.05
N LYS A 23 -12.90 10.22 6.61
CA LYS A 23 -11.45 10.52 6.51
C LYS A 23 -10.56 9.41 7.10
N ALA A 24 -11.03 8.71 8.12
CA ALA A 24 -10.25 7.64 8.74
C ALA A 24 -10.22 6.41 7.82
N GLY A 25 -11.36 6.07 7.18
CA GLY A 25 -11.46 5.01 6.18
C GLY A 25 -10.59 5.28 4.96
N VAL A 26 -10.55 6.51 4.44
CA VAL A 26 -9.64 6.88 3.33
C VAL A 26 -8.17 6.71 3.71
N ARG A 27 -7.76 7.13 4.92
CA ARG A 27 -6.40 6.90 5.42
C ARG A 27 -6.09 5.40 5.59
N ALA A 28 -7.06 4.62 6.07
CA ALA A 28 -6.90 3.18 6.19
C ALA A 28 -6.77 2.50 4.83
N ALA A 29 -7.52 2.96 3.83
CA ALA A 29 -7.40 2.48 2.45
C ALA A 29 -6.02 2.78 1.85
N ALA A 30 -5.49 3.99 2.04
CA ALA A 30 -4.14 4.35 1.59
C ALA A 30 -3.06 3.45 2.22
N ARG A 31 -3.15 3.17 3.52
CA ARG A 31 -2.25 2.21 4.18
C ARG A 31 -2.41 0.78 3.65
N SER A 32 -3.65 0.37 3.38
CA SER A 32 -3.94 -0.96 2.83
C SER A 32 -3.41 -1.11 1.41
N LEU A 33 -3.48 -0.04 0.60
CA LEU A 33 -2.86 0.05 -0.72
C LEU A 33 -1.35 -0.22 -0.63
N GLU A 34 -0.65 0.50 0.27
CA GLU A 34 0.79 0.32 0.46
C GLU A 34 1.16 -1.12 0.85
N ILE A 35 0.38 -1.73 1.73
CA ILE A 35 0.59 -3.12 2.17
C ILE A 35 0.27 -4.12 1.06
N ALA A 36 -0.69 -3.79 0.18
CA ALA A 36 -1.11 -4.68 -0.90
C ALA A 36 -0.14 -4.70 -2.08
N LEU A 37 0.50 -3.56 -2.41
CA LEU A 37 1.37 -3.44 -3.59
C LEU A 37 2.44 -4.55 -3.71
N PRO A 38 3.19 -4.93 -2.66
CA PRO A 38 4.17 -6.02 -2.73
C PRO A 38 3.55 -7.40 -3.00
N GLU A 39 2.26 -7.57 -2.72
CA GLU A 39 1.56 -8.84 -2.88
C GLU A 39 0.82 -8.96 -4.23
N MET A 40 0.81 -7.89 -5.03
CA MET A 40 0.13 -7.83 -6.33
C MET A 40 0.94 -8.54 -7.42
N ARG A 41 0.94 -9.87 -7.36
CA ARG A 41 1.50 -10.73 -8.39
C ARG A 41 0.48 -11.01 -9.50
N ASP A 42 0.94 -11.51 -10.62
CA ASP A 42 0.06 -11.92 -11.71
C ASP A 42 -0.94 -12.99 -11.24
N GLY A 43 -2.19 -12.83 -11.64
CA GLY A 43 -3.28 -13.73 -11.28
C GLY A 43 -4.00 -13.40 -9.96
N VAL A 44 -3.60 -12.35 -9.23
CA VAL A 44 -4.36 -11.85 -8.09
C VAL A 44 -4.89 -10.45 -8.37
N SER A 45 -6.00 -10.09 -7.72
CA SER A 45 -6.61 -8.77 -7.80
C SER A 45 -7.03 -8.26 -6.42
N ALA A 46 -6.98 -6.95 -6.27
CA ALA A 46 -7.48 -6.26 -5.09
C ALA A 46 -8.36 -5.10 -5.51
N LYS A 47 -9.45 -4.88 -4.79
CA LYS A 47 -10.40 -3.80 -5.03
C LYS A 47 -10.66 -3.04 -3.73
N PHE A 48 -11.11 -1.81 -3.84
CA PHE A 48 -11.43 -0.91 -2.74
C PHE A 48 -12.89 -0.50 -2.83
N LEU A 49 -13.67 -0.79 -1.80
CA LEU A 49 -15.05 -0.39 -1.64
C LEU A 49 -15.13 0.64 -0.50
N PHE A 50 -15.64 1.81 -0.81
CA PHE A 50 -15.94 2.84 0.19
C PHE A 50 -17.43 2.88 0.44
N LEU A 51 -17.84 2.66 1.69
CA LEU A 51 -19.22 2.75 2.10
C LEU A 51 -19.61 4.23 2.31
N PRO A 52 -20.90 4.57 2.24
CA PRO A 52 -21.37 5.89 2.65
C PRO A 52 -20.96 6.21 4.09
N ASP A 53 -20.81 7.50 4.38
CA ASP A 53 -20.43 7.99 5.71
C ASP A 53 -21.40 7.49 6.80
N GLY A 54 -20.84 6.93 7.87
CA GLY A 54 -21.60 6.35 8.98
C GLY A 54 -22.19 4.96 8.72
N GLU A 55 -21.88 4.33 7.60
CA GLU A 55 -22.31 2.96 7.29
C GLU A 55 -21.16 1.97 7.48
N ASP A 56 -21.51 0.79 7.99
CA ASP A 56 -20.65 -0.38 8.02
C ASP A 56 -21.20 -1.50 7.10
N PRO A 57 -20.42 -2.55 6.81
CA PRO A 57 -20.86 -3.63 5.92
C PRO A 57 -22.17 -4.30 6.38
N ASP A 58 -22.37 -4.46 7.69
CA ASP A 58 -23.57 -5.10 8.24
C ASP A 58 -24.81 -4.21 8.05
N SER A 59 -24.69 -2.92 8.34
CA SER A 59 -25.77 -1.96 8.12
C SER A 59 -26.15 -1.86 6.63
N MET A 60 -25.13 -1.87 5.74
CA MET A 60 -25.37 -1.83 4.30
C MET A 60 -26.06 -3.08 3.77
N VAL A 61 -25.66 -4.28 4.21
CA VAL A 61 -26.34 -5.53 3.82
C VAL A 61 -27.79 -5.53 4.31
N ARG A 62 -28.04 -5.03 5.53
CA ARG A 62 -29.42 -4.92 6.05
C ARG A 62 -30.28 -3.92 5.29
N LYS A 63 -29.71 -2.82 4.83
CA LYS A 63 -30.42 -1.76 4.08
C LYS A 63 -30.67 -2.13 2.62
N LEU A 64 -29.66 -2.63 1.94
CA LEU A 64 -29.71 -2.90 0.50
C LEU A 64 -30.18 -4.33 0.18
N GLY A 65 -30.03 -5.24 1.12
CA GLY A 65 -30.12 -6.68 0.86
C GLY A 65 -28.85 -7.22 0.18
N THR A 66 -28.72 -8.54 0.20
CA THR A 66 -27.52 -9.25 -0.28
C THR A 66 -27.22 -8.97 -1.75
N THR A 67 -28.26 -8.94 -2.59
CA THR A 67 -28.10 -8.77 -4.05
C THR A 67 -27.50 -7.41 -4.41
N ASP A 68 -28.02 -6.33 -3.83
CA ASP A 68 -27.57 -4.98 -4.15
C ASP A 68 -26.23 -4.67 -3.49
N PHE A 69 -25.97 -5.21 -2.30
CA PHE A 69 -24.65 -5.12 -1.70
C PHE A 69 -23.59 -5.87 -2.55
N GLN A 70 -23.93 -7.04 -3.11
CA GLN A 70 -23.05 -7.77 -4.01
C GLN A 70 -22.68 -6.93 -5.24
N LYS A 71 -23.62 -6.19 -5.82
CA LYS A 71 -23.32 -5.25 -6.93
C LYS A 71 -22.32 -4.16 -6.52
N GLN A 72 -22.39 -3.67 -5.28
CA GLN A 72 -21.39 -2.72 -4.77
C GLN A 72 -20.00 -3.35 -4.71
N VAL A 73 -19.93 -4.59 -4.23
CA VAL A 73 -18.66 -5.36 -4.17
C VAL A 73 -18.10 -5.60 -5.56
N ASP A 74 -18.94 -5.99 -6.52
CA ASP A 74 -18.54 -6.25 -7.92
C ASP A 74 -18.01 -4.98 -8.59
N ASN A 75 -18.61 -3.81 -8.28
CA ASN A 75 -18.24 -2.50 -8.80
C ASN A 75 -17.15 -1.79 -7.96
N ALA A 76 -16.59 -2.46 -6.95
CA ALA A 76 -15.52 -1.90 -6.14
C ALA A 76 -14.32 -1.48 -7.01
N GLN A 77 -13.72 -0.35 -6.68
CA GLN A 77 -12.64 0.27 -7.45
C GLN A 77 -11.39 -0.61 -7.47
N PRO A 78 -10.83 -0.96 -8.66
CA PRO A 78 -9.59 -1.70 -8.75
C PRO A 78 -8.41 -0.99 -8.08
N LEU A 79 -7.47 -1.75 -7.51
CA LEU A 79 -6.25 -1.22 -6.88
C LEU A 79 -5.48 -0.28 -7.82
N SER A 80 -5.39 -0.61 -9.09
CA SER A 80 -4.71 0.22 -10.10
C SER A 80 -5.33 1.61 -10.24
N GLU A 81 -6.66 1.68 -10.31
CA GLU A 81 -7.37 2.94 -10.41
C GLU A 81 -7.24 3.75 -9.12
N PHE A 82 -7.43 3.11 -7.97
CA PHE A 82 -7.30 3.76 -6.67
C PHE A 82 -5.88 4.32 -6.46
N LEU A 83 -4.83 3.57 -6.85
CA LEU A 83 -3.45 4.04 -6.78
C LEU A 83 -3.26 5.35 -7.54
N PHE A 84 -3.65 5.37 -8.82
CA PHE A 84 -3.45 6.54 -9.65
C PHE A 84 -4.32 7.72 -9.22
N GLU A 85 -5.54 7.47 -8.81
CA GLU A 85 -6.43 8.53 -8.29
C GLU A 85 -5.83 9.15 -7.03
N GLN A 86 -5.37 8.32 -6.10
CA GLN A 86 -4.78 8.76 -4.84
C GLN A 86 -3.50 9.58 -5.07
N LEU A 87 -2.64 9.14 -5.99
CA LEU A 87 -1.36 9.81 -6.28
C LEU A 87 -1.49 11.02 -7.20
N ASN A 88 -2.57 11.11 -7.98
CA ASN A 88 -2.82 12.27 -8.86
C ASN A 88 -3.52 13.42 -8.12
N GLU A 89 -3.92 13.23 -6.87
CA GLU A 89 -4.60 14.27 -6.10
C GLU A 89 -3.72 15.51 -5.94
N GLY A 90 -4.26 16.68 -6.29
CA GLY A 90 -3.53 17.96 -6.25
C GLY A 90 -2.43 18.10 -7.33
N ILE A 91 -2.35 17.20 -8.31
CA ILE A 91 -1.39 17.28 -9.42
C ILE A 91 -2.15 17.61 -10.72
N ASP A 92 -1.79 18.72 -11.35
CA ASP A 92 -2.28 19.05 -12.70
C ASP A 92 -1.45 18.31 -13.76
N SER A 93 -1.87 17.10 -14.09
CA SER A 93 -1.21 16.25 -15.10
C SER A 93 -1.35 16.76 -16.55
N SER A 94 -1.99 17.90 -16.80
CA SER A 94 -1.99 18.52 -18.12
C SER A 94 -0.68 19.25 -18.42
N THR A 95 0.04 19.69 -17.38
CA THR A 95 1.31 20.43 -17.49
C THR A 95 2.52 19.50 -17.48
N ALA A 96 3.65 19.96 -18.03
CA ALA A 96 4.91 19.20 -17.98
C ALA A 96 5.39 18.97 -16.54
N ASP A 97 5.27 19.97 -15.68
CA ASP A 97 5.63 19.90 -14.27
C ASP A 97 4.77 18.88 -13.52
N GLY A 98 3.45 18.92 -13.76
CA GLY A 98 2.53 17.97 -13.18
C GLY A 98 2.79 16.54 -13.63
N LYS A 99 3.10 16.31 -14.92
CA LYS A 99 3.50 15.00 -15.44
C LYS A 99 4.78 14.49 -14.79
N ALA A 100 5.79 15.37 -14.65
CA ALA A 100 7.02 15.01 -13.95
C ALA A 100 6.77 14.67 -12.48
N ARG A 101 5.93 15.46 -11.79
CA ARG A 101 5.54 15.20 -10.39
C ARG A 101 4.79 13.88 -10.26
N LEU A 102 3.81 13.61 -11.12
CA LEU A 102 3.07 12.35 -11.14
C LEU A 102 4.00 11.16 -11.34
N SER A 103 4.94 11.25 -12.28
CA SER A 103 5.94 10.19 -12.51
C SER A 103 6.79 9.95 -11.26
N LYS A 104 7.22 11.02 -10.58
CA LYS A 104 8.02 10.95 -9.36
C LYS A 104 7.30 10.25 -8.21
N VAL A 105 6.00 10.49 -8.03
CA VAL A 105 5.24 9.87 -6.93
C VAL A 105 4.76 8.46 -7.26
N CYS A 106 4.43 8.17 -8.53
CA CYS A 106 3.96 6.84 -8.94
C CYS A 106 5.09 5.81 -9.07
N ALA A 107 6.27 6.22 -9.57
CA ALA A 107 7.36 5.30 -9.86
C ALA A 107 7.81 4.45 -8.65
N PRO A 108 8.02 5.01 -7.45
CA PRO A 108 8.38 4.22 -6.26
C PRO A 108 7.28 3.22 -5.87
N GLN A 109 6.02 3.57 -6.02
CA GLN A 109 4.90 2.69 -5.66
C GLN A 109 4.78 1.53 -6.65
N ILE A 110 4.88 1.80 -7.95
CA ILE A 110 4.90 0.76 -8.98
C ILE A 110 6.09 -0.17 -8.79
N ASN A 111 7.23 0.36 -8.33
CA ASN A 111 8.43 -0.45 -8.05
C ASN A 111 8.24 -1.47 -6.93
N ARG A 112 7.29 -1.26 -6.02
CA ARG A 112 6.94 -2.22 -4.95
C ARG A 112 6.20 -3.45 -5.47
N ILE A 113 5.53 -3.32 -6.63
CA ILE A 113 4.83 -4.45 -7.27
C ILE A 113 5.88 -5.46 -7.75
N PRO A 114 5.72 -6.76 -7.49
CA PRO A 114 6.60 -7.80 -7.99
C PRO A 114 6.78 -7.73 -9.52
N GLN A 115 7.91 -8.21 -10.01
CA GLN A 115 8.13 -8.33 -11.46
C GLN A 115 7.06 -9.23 -12.07
N GLY A 116 6.40 -8.77 -13.14
CA GLY A 116 5.32 -9.48 -13.79
C GLY A 116 4.55 -8.59 -14.77
N VAL A 117 3.51 -9.16 -15.37
CA VAL A 117 2.66 -8.49 -16.35
C VAL A 117 1.90 -7.33 -15.69
N PHE A 118 1.40 -7.52 -14.47
CA PHE A 118 0.66 -6.47 -13.77
C PHE A 118 1.52 -5.21 -13.57
N ARG A 119 2.78 -5.37 -13.14
CA ARG A 119 3.71 -4.24 -13.00
C ARG A 119 3.98 -3.54 -14.34
N GLN A 120 4.10 -4.30 -15.42
CA GLN A 120 4.29 -3.74 -16.76
C GLN A 120 3.07 -2.91 -17.18
N LEU A 121 1.86 -3.41 -16.98
CA LEU A 121 0.62 -2.68 -17.28
C LEU A 121 0.50 -1.39 -16.45
N MET A 122 0.95 -1.39 -15.20
CA MET A 122 0.98 -0.20 -14.37
C MET A 122 1.96 0.87 -14.91
N LEU A 123 3.11 0.46 -15.45
CA LEU A 123 4.04 1.37 -16.13
C LEU A 123 3.47 1.91 -17.44
N GLU A 124 2.76 1.08 -18.22
CA GLU A 124 2.07 1.49 -19.44
C GLU A 124 0.95 2.50 -19.13
N GLU A 125 0.19 2.28 -18.07
CA GLU A 125 -0.84 3.22 -17.61
C GLU A 125 -0.22 4.56 -17.17
N LEU A 126 0.91 4.53 -16.45
CA LEU A 126 1.64 5.74 -16.11
C LEU A 126 2.15 6.45 -17.37
N SER A 127 2.67 5.70 -18.35
CA SER A 127 3.09 6.22 -19.64
C SER A 127 1.94 6.94 -20.37
N ARG A 128 0.78 6.32 -20.40
CA ARG A 128 -0.44 6.90 -21.02
C ARG A 128 -0.85 8.22 -20.34
N ARG A 129 -0.77 8.28 -19.01
CA ARG A 129 -1.14 9.50 -18.23
C ARG A 129 -0.13 10.63 -18.38
N THR A 130 1.15 10.32 -18.47
CA THR A 130 2.22 11.32 -18.48
C THR A 130 2.74 11.65 -19.88
N GLY A 131 2.55 10.76 -20.85
CA GLY A 131 3.14 10.85 -22.18
C GLY A 131 4.63 10.51 -22.22
N ILE A 132 5.21 10.01 -21.13
CA ILE A 132 6.60 9.52 -21.06
C ILE A 132 6.59 8.06 -21.48
N SER A 133 7.53 7.65 -22.35
CA SER A 133 7.58 6.25 -22.79
C SER A 133 7.78 5.29 -21.61
N ALA A 134 7.16 4.10 -21.71
CA ALA A 134 7.26 3.07 -20.67
C ALA A 134 8.71 2.64 -20.41
N ASP A 135 9.58 2.67 -21.45
CA ASP A 135 11.00 2.36 -21.28
C ASP A 135 11.73 3.40 -20.45
N ASN A 136 11.50 4.69 -20.72
CA ASN A 136 12.08 5.77 -19.91
C ASN A 136 11.57 5.72 -18.47
N LEU A 137 10.29 5.39 -18.26
CA LEU A 137 9.74 5.22 -16.91
C LEU A 137 10.34 3.99 -16.22
N ARG A 138 10.59 2.91 -16.95
CA ARG A 138 11.25 1.71 -16.41
C ARG A 138 12.68 2.02 -15.94
N ASP A 139 13.43 2.75 -16.75
CA ASP A 139 14.79 3.18 -16.40
C ASP A 139 14.79 4.14 -15.21
N TYR A 140 13.83 5.07 -15.19
CA TYR A 140 13.63 5.96 -14.04
C TYR A 140 13.32 5.20 -12.76
N VAL A 141 12.39 4.23 -12.80
CA VAL A 141 12.04 3.35 -11.66
C VAL A 141 13.26 2.53 -11.22
N ALA A 142 14.05 2.00 -12.15
CA ALA A 142 15.22 1.19 -11.84
C ALA A 142 16.33 2.03 -11.17
N SER A 143 16.50 3.29 -11.58
CA SER A 143 17.50 4.21 -11.03
C SER A 143 17.09 4.81 -9.68
N HIS A 144 15.78 4.89 -9.39
CA HIS A 144 15.22 5.45 -8.16
C HIS A 144 14.64 4.38 -7.26
N LYS A 145 15.38 3.29 -7.04
CA LYS A 145 15.00 2.31 -6.03
C LYS A 145 14.89 3.00 -4.68
N PRO A 146 13.77 2.79 -3.93
CA PRO A 146 13.73 3.13 -2.52
C PRO A 146 14.96 2.52 -1.85
N PRO A 147 15.53 3.11 -0.79
CA PRO A 147 16.61 2.46 -0.06
C PRO A 147 16.07 1.12 0.43
N GLU A 148 16.30 0.08 -0.36
CA GLU A 148 15.97 -1.28 0.02
C GLU A 148 16.60 -1.51 1.37
N GLN A 149 15.82 -2.05 2.28
CA GLN A 149 16.34 -2.97 3.26
C GLN A 149 17.54 -3.68 2.64
N ARG A 150 18.73 -3.16 2.93
CA ARG A 150 19.96 -3.85 2.55
C ARG A 150 19.82 -5.21 3.20
N SER A 151 19.47 -6.20 2.41
CA SER A 151 19.58 -7.59 2.77
C SER A 151 20.88 -7.71 3.56
N ALA A 152 20.73 -8.07 4.84
CA ALA A 152 21.86 -8.25 5.72
C ALA A 152 22.86 -9.11 4.93
N ALA A 153 23.96 -8.50 4.54
CA ALA A 153 25.06 -9.19 3.90
C ALA A 153 25.33 -10.41 4.76
N GLN A 154 25.25 -11.58 4.17
CA GLN A 154 25.67 -12.82 4.79
C GLN A 154 27.02 -12.56 5.45
N PRO A 155 27.18 -12.74 6.75
CA PRO A 155 28.49 -12.64 7.35
C PRO A 155 29.37 -13.69 6.69
N ASN A 156 30.39 -13.21 6.02
CA ASN A 156 31.46 -13.98 5.45
C ASN A 156 32.03 -14.92 6.53
N ALA A 157 31.70 -16.19 6.43
CA ALA A 157 32.19 -17.22 7.32
C ALA A 157 33.68 -17.50 7.03
N ASN A 158 34.54 -16.55 7.38
CA ASN A 158 35.99 -16.81 7.50
C ASN A 158 36.67 -15.64 8.22
N ALA A 159 36.45 -15.53 9.51
CA ALA A 159 37.40 -14.90 10.41
C ALA A 159 37.13 -15.29 11.85
N ALA A 160 38.06 -16.07 12.37
CA ALA A 160 38.39 -16.14 13.77
C ALA A 160 37.60 -17.09 14.69
N SER A 161 38.00 -18.32 14.66
CA SER A 161 38.27 -19.05 15.92
C SER A 161 39.15 -18.19 16.83
N GLN A 162 38.68 -17.75 17.96
CA GLN A 162 39.43 -17.76 19.24
C GLN A 162 38.72 -16.92 20.34
N LYS A 163 38.65 -17.59 21.49
CA LYS A 163 38.40 -17.09 22.87
C LYS A 163 36.92 -16.85 23.23
N ALA A 164 36.43 -17.66 24.00
CA ALA A 164 36.62 -18.24 25.34
C ALA A 164 35.40 -17.93 26.21
N GLN A 165 34.73 -18.99 26.59
CA GLN A 165 34.13 -19.33 27.90
C GLN A 165 34.15 -18.26 29.00
N THR A 166 33.01 -18.07 29.57
CA THR A 166 32.59 -17.91 30.98
C THR A 166 31.33 -17.02 30.95
N GLU A 167 30.27 -17.21 31.63
CA GLU A 167 29.81 -18.03 32.72
C GLU A 167 28.28 -18.05 32.75
N TYR A 168 27.73 -19.16 33.12
CA TYR A 168 26.35 -19.36 33.54
C TYR A 168 26.05 -18.60 34.80
N SER A 169 24.91 -17.93 34.94
CA SER A 169 24.13 -18.05 36.18
C SER A 169 22.74 -17.40 36.07
N SER A 170 21.73 -18.22 36.35
CA SER A 170 20.49 -18.05 37.11
C SER A 170 19.44 -17.01 36.70
N ALA A 171 18.34 -17.50 36.17
CA ALA A 171 16.99 -17.61 36.76
C ALA A 171 16.33 -16.31 37.27
N SER A 172 15.15 -15.94 36.67
CA SER A 172 13.88 -16.05 37.41
C SER A 172 12.74 -15.37 36.61
N ASP A 173 11.62 -16.03 36.63
CA ASP A 173 10.23 -15.61 36.43
C ASP A 173 9.94 -14.14 36.15
N GLY A 174 9.24 -13.87 35.03
CA GLY A 174 8.64 -12.60 34.69
C GLY A 174 7.28 -12.77 34.03
N ASP A 175 6.28 -12.23 34.69
CA ASP A 175 4.84 -12.10 34.42
C ASP A 175 4.48 -11.80 32.95
N PRO A 176 3.49 -12.48 32.31
CA PRO A 176 3.13 -12.31 30.89
C PRO A 176 2.20 -11.12 30.59
N ARG A 177 2.27 -10.01 31.35
CA ARG A 177 1.39 -8.84 31.19
C ARG A 177 2.09 -7.52 30.86
N ASN A 178 3.30 -7.55 30.32
CA ASN A 178 3.97 -6.33 29.87
C ASN A 178 3.93 -6.22 28.35
N TYR A 179 2.91 -5.53 27.82
CA TYR A 179 2.93 -5.04 26.44
C TYR A 179 3.84 -3.82 26.40
N GLU A 180 5.11 -4.01 26.05
CA GLU A 180 6.01 -2.92 25.74
C GLU A 180 5.49 -2.14 24.54
N GLN A 181 5.35 -0.83 24.71
CA GLN A 181 5.08 0.13 23.65
C GLN A 181 6.20 0.06 22.61
N PRO A 182 5.91 0.18 21.30
CA PRO A 182 6.94 0.20 20.28
C PRO A 182 7.87 1.40 20.48
N PRO A 183 9.18 1.24 20.21
CA PRO A 183 10.17 2.30 20.41
C PRO A 183 9.89 3.53 19.55
N GLU A 184 10.11 4.72 20.13
CA GLU A 184 9.87 6.05 19.55
C GLU A 184 10.86 6.47 18.44
N ASP A 185 11.51 5.54 17.73
CA ASP A 185 12.56 5.81 16.75
C ASP A 185 12.05 5.93 15.29
N TYR A 186 10.81 6.38 15.07
CA TYR A 186 10.33 6.75 13.74
C TYR A 186 10.20 8.26 13.51
N ALA A 187 10.83 9.07 14.34
CA ALA A 187 10.95 10.51 14.13
C ALA A 187 12.20 10.80 13.27
N GLY A 188 12.10 10.68 11.96
CA GLY A 188 13.22 11.04 11.09
C GLY A 188 13.13 10.64 9.61
N LEU A 189 11.97 10.24 9.14
CA LEU A 189 11.74 10.10 7.71
C LEU A 189 10.63 11.07 7.31
N ASP A 190 11.02 12.22 6.76
CA ASP A 190 10.14 13.13 6.04
C ASP A 190 9.54 12.41 4.80
N TYR A 191 8.55 11.55 5.05
CA TYR A 191 7.72 10.94 4.04
C TYR A 191 6.26 11.32 4.31
N GLU A 192 5.93 12.57 4.00
CA GLU A 192 4.58 13.11 4.00
C GLU A 192 4.01 13.27 2.58
N PRO A 193 3.66 12.21 1.85
CA PRO A 193 2.73 12.41 0.75
C PRO A 193 1.30 11.95 1.03
N PHE A 194 1.07 11.02 1.97
CA PHE A 194 -0.25 10.43 2.13
C PHE A 194 -1.12 11.04 3.24
N ALA A 195 -0.53 11.62 4.26
CA ALA A 195 -1.30 12.14 5.41
C ALA A 195 -1.97 13.49 5.12
N GLU A 196 -1.35 14.38 4.31
CA GLU A 196 -1.94 15.68 3.95
C GLU A 196 -3.02 15.52 2.86
N LEU A 197 -2.84 14.61 1.89
CA LEU A 197 -3.79 14.40 0.80
C LEU A 197 -5.13 13.79 1.26
N ALA A 198 -5.15 13.07 2.38
CA ALA A 198 -6.37 12.49 2.95
C ALA A 198 -7.28 13.55 3.63
N GLN A 199 -6.78 14.74 3.90
CA GLN A 199 -7.58 15.76 4.59
C GLN A 199 -8.56 16.51 3.66
N GLU A 200 -8.32 16.52 2.35
CA GLU A 200 -9.11 17.27 1.39
C GLU A 200 -10.30 16.50 0.79
N LYS A 201 -10.26 15.17 0.79
CA LYS A 201 -11.33 14.32 0.20
C LYS A 201 -12.66 14.34 0.91
N SER A 202 -12.72 14.66 2.21
CA SER A 202 -13.99 14.63 2.93
C SER A 202 -14.95 15.77 2.56
N SER A 203 -14.50 16.76 1.80
CA SER A 203 -15.35 17.86 1.35
C SER A 203 -15.99 17.63 -0.03
N LYS A 204 -15.47 16.68 -0.83
CA LYS A 204 -15.90 16.44 -2.21
C LYS A 204 -16.79 15.22 -2.43
N LEU A 205 -16.90 14.32 -1.45
CA LEU A 205 -17.83 13.19 -1.48
C LEU A 205 -19.27 13.58 -1.09
N ARG A 206 -19.72 14.78 -1.49
CA ARG A 206 -21.16 15.07 -1.50
C ARG A 206 -21.71 14.51 -2.81
N LEU A 207 -22.39 13.39 -2.68
CA LEU A 207 -23.26 12.82 -3.70
C LEU A 207 -24.17 13.92 -4.24
N SER A 208 -24.06 14.20 -5.53
CA SER A 208 -25.12 14.92 -6.25
C SER A 208 -26.38 14.05 -6.28
N PRO A 209 -27.56 14.64 -6.16
CA PRO A 209 -28.83 13.94 -6.07
C PRO A 209 -29.17 13.12 -7.30
#